data_e5e9bb00a529a53e930426b8af8ea1c0
#
_entry.id   e5e9bb00a529a53e930426b8af8ea1c0
#
_cell.length_a   1.000
_cell.length_b   1.000
_cell.length_c   1.000
_cell.angle_alpha   90.00
_cell.angle_beta   90.00
_cell.angle_gamma   90.00
#
_symmetry.space_group_name_H-M   'P 1'
#
loop_
_entity.id
_entity.type
_entity.pdbx_description
1 polymer ?
#
loop_
_entity_poly.entity_id
_entity_poly.type
_entity_poly.pdbx_seq_one_letter_code
_entity_poly.pdbx_strand_id
1 'polypeptide(L)'
;LIVFVSDHGDMMGDHYHWRKTYPYEGSTHVPYIVKWPSANHVTPGKTDAPVELRDILPTFLDAADVTIPTDMDGRSLLPLAKGMETNWRKYLDLEHATCYSDDNYWCALTDGKIKYIWRIHTGTEELFDLTQDPQELHNAVNDKKYRKQLTEMRNEMIRHLSERGEEFVKDGRLVVKEKTMLYGPHYPEKENT
;
A
#
# COMPACT_ATOMS: atom_id res chain seq x y z
N LEU A 1 11.61 -20.81 11.26
CA LEU A 1 11.25 -19.72 10.37
C LEU A 1 11.82 -18.42 10.89
N ILE A 2 12.50 -17.64 10.04
CA ILE A 2 13.00 -16.30 10.36
C ILE A 2 12.49 -15.37 9.26
N VAL A 3 11.90 -14.24 9.65
CA VAL A 3 11.52 -13.16 8.74
C VAL A 3 12.32 -11.91 9.12
N PHE A 4 13.00 -11.34 8.13
CA PHE A 4 13.66 -10.05 8.25
C PHE A 4 12.88 -9.05 7.40
N VAL A 5 12.35 -8.02 8.02
CA VAL A 5 11.46 -7.02 7.42
C VAL A 5 11.56 -5.72 8.22
N SER A 6 11.21 -4.59 7.61
CA SER A 6 10.98 -3.33 8.32
C SER A 6 9.48 -3.04 8.43
N ASP A 7 9.06 -2.32 9.44
CA ASP A 7 7.68 -1.84 9.61
C ASP A 7 7.32 -0.72 8.62
N HIS A 8 8.31 0.08 8.21
CA HIS A 8 8.23 1.10 7.16
C HIS A 8 9.63 1.43 6.65
N GLY A 9 9.72 2.14 5.55
CA GLY A 9 10.95 2.73 5.05
C GLY A 9 11.23 4.12 5.64
N ASP A 10 12.12 4.85 4.99
CA ASP A 10 12.44 6.25 5.29
C ASP A 10 12.78 6.98 3.99
N MET A 11 12.25 8.17 3.80
CA MET A 11 12.46 8.97 2.58
C MET A 11 13.90 9.43 2.41
N MET A 12 14.63 9.63 3.49
CA MET A 12 16.07 9.96 3.52
C MET A 12 16.52 11.09 2.56
N GLY A 13 15.63 12.02 2.28
CA GLY A 13 15.84 13.14 1.34
C GLY A 13 15.13 12.98 0.00
N ASP A 14 14.61 11.80 -0.34
CA ASP A 14 13.82 11.61 -1.56
C ASP A 14 12.60 12.55 -1.55
N HIS A 15 12.26 13.12 -2.69
CA HIS A 15 11.20 14.13 -2.83
C HIS A 15 11.32 15.31 -1.84
N TYR A 16 12.55 15.58 -1.34
CA TYR A 16 12.82 16.58 -0.28
C TYR A 16 12.13 16.25 1.05
N HIS A 17 11.76 14.97 1.27
CA HIS A 17 11.15 14.50 2.49
C HIS A 17 12.10 13.65 3.35
N TRP A 18 11.82 13.62 4.64
CA TRP A 18 12.49 12.80 5.64
C TRP A 18 11.47 11.96 6.37
N ARG A 19 11.90 10.83 6.92
CA ARG A 19 11.07 9.89 7.66
C ARG A 19 10.08 9.16 6.76
N LYS A 20 8.99 8.67 7.35
CA LYS A 20 7.89 7.91 6.76
C LYS A 20 6.67 8.82 6.55
N THR A 21 5.53 8.21 6.26
CA THR A 21 4.19 8.81 6.10
C THR A 21 3.84 9.22 4.67
N TYR A 22 4.79 9.12 3.76
CA TYR A 22 4.59 9.46 2.35
C TYR A 22 4.29 8.20 1.51
N PRO A 23 3.55 8.33 0.39
CA PRO A 23 3.15 7.18 -0.44
C PRO A 23 4.26 6.61 -1.32
N TYR A 24 5.43 7.23 -1.33
CA TYR A 24 6.54 6.91 -2.23
C TYR A 24 7.35 5.70 -1.74
N GLU A 25 8.06 5.06 -2.67
CA GLU A 25 8.85 3.83 -2.45
C GLU A 25 9.81 3.95 -1.25
N GLY A 26 10.46 5.09 -1.05
CA GLY A 26 11.34 5.32 0.10
C GLY A 26 10.67 5.05 1.44
N SER A 27 9.38 5.35 1.56
CA SER A 27 8.58 5.15 2.78
C SER A 27 7.85 3.81 2.82
N THR A 28 7.41 3.28 1.68
CA THR A 28 6.47 2.16 1.61
C THR A 28 7.09 0.83 1.18
N HIS A 29 8.21 0.86 0.46
CA HIS A 29 8.89 -0.34 -0.02
C HIS A 29 9.98 -0.76 0.95
N VAL A 30 9.76 -1.87 1.64
CA VAL A 30 10.65 -2.40 2.67
C VAL A 30 11.26 -3.74 2.25
N PRO A 31 12.45 -4.12 2.76
CA PRO A 31 12.99 -5.45 2.54
C PRO A 31 12.07 -6.51 3.16
N TYR A 32 11.91 -7.63 2.46
CA TYR A 32 11.15 -8.78 2.95
C TYR A 32 11.92 -10.05 2.65
N ILE A 33 12.61 -10.61 3.64
CA ILE A 33 13.47 -11.78 3.51
C ILE A 33 12.98 -12.88 4.45
N VAL A 34 12.75 -14.07 3.89
CA VAL A 34 12.26 -15.21 4.67
C VAL A 34 13.27 -16.35 4.61
N LYS A 35 13.71 -16.81 5.77
CA LYS A 35 14.43 -18.07 5.93
C LYS A 35 13.49 -19.16 6.41
N TRP A 36 13.23 -20.11 5.53
CA TRP A 36 12.35 -21.24 5.81
C TRP A 36 13.05 -22.33 6.61
N PRO A 37 12.35 -23.03 7.53
CA PRO A 37 12.80 -24.30 8.09
C PRO A 37 12.98 -25.35 6.99
N SER A 38 13.93 -26.25 7.14
CA SER A 38 14.15 -27.35 6.19
C SER A 38 12.92 -28.24 6.01
N ALA A 39 12.12 -28.41 7.06
CA ALA A 39 10.86 -29.17 7.04
C ALA A 39 9.81 -28.61 6.07
N ASN A 40 9.86 -27.33 5.73
CA ASN A 40 8.94 -26.72 4.77
C ASN A 40 9.33 -26.98 3.31
N HIS A 41 10.51 -27.52 3.03
CA HIS A 41 10.99 -27.89 1.68
C HIS A 41 10.88 -26.75 0.64
N VAL A 42 11.20 -25.52 1.04
CA VAL A 42 11.21 -24.36 0.14
C VAL A 42 12.58 -24.24 -0.51
N THR A 43 12.61 -24.17 -1.83
CA THR A 43 13.83 -23.89 -2.60
C THR A 43 14.16 -22.40 -2.53
N PRO A 44 15.44 -22.01 -2.25
CA PRO A 44 15.82 -20.62 -2.28
C PRO A 44 15.51 -19.95 -3.62
N GLY A 45 14.95 -18.74 -3.56
CA GLY A 45 14.55 -17.97 -4.75
C GLY A 45 14.07 -16.58 -4.38
N LYS A 46 13.53 -15.88 -5.37
CA LYS A 46 12.86 -14.59 -5.20
C LYS A 46 11.55 -14.59 -5.96
N THR A 47 10.65 -13.70 -5.57
CA THR A 47 9.38 -13.45 -6.26
C THR A 47 9.18 -11.94 -6.38
N ASP A 48 8.53 -11.52 -7.46
CA ASP A 48 8.07 -10.14 -7.68
C ASP A 48 6.56 -9.99 -7.33
N ALA A 49 5.96 -11.02 -6.75
CA ALA A 49 4.57 -10.96 -6.30
C ALA A 49 4.44 -9.93 -5.16
N PRO A 50 3.40 -9.09 -5.17
CA PRO A 50 3.19 -8.08 -4.13
C PRO A 50 2.88 -8.77 -2.79
N VAL A 51 3.76 -8.55 -1.81
CA VAL A 51 3.68 -9.09 -0.44
C VAL A 51 3.71 -7.95 0.58
N GLU A 52 3.18 -8.19 1.77
CA GLU A 52 3.01 -7.15 2.77
C GLU A 52 3.16 -7.65 4.21
N LEU A 53 3.21 -6.73 5.17
CA LEU A 53 3.40 -7.09 6.59
C LEU A 53 2.24 -7.90 7.17
N ARG A 54 1.01 -7.74 6.66
CA ARG A 54 -0.15 -8.56 7.05
C ARG A 54 0.06 -10.05 6.75
N ASP A 55 0.98 -10.40 5.84
CA ASP A 55 1.28 -11.79 5.46
C ASP A 55 2.16 -12.52 6.49
N ILE A 56 2.76 -11.82 7.44
CA ILE A 56 3.71 -12.41 8.41
C ILE A 56 3.02 -13.43 9.30
N LEU A 57 1.92 -13.06 9.93
CA LEU A 57 1.24 -13.93 10.89
C LEU A 57 0.68 -15.20 10.22
N PRO A 58 -0.10 -15.14 9.12
CA PRO A 58 -0.56 -16.35 8.45
C PRO A 58 0.59 -17.21 7.94
N THR A 59 1.74 -16.61 7.55
CA THR A 59 2.94 -17.36 7.17
C THR A 59 3.54 -18.13 8.34
N PHE A 60 3.57 -17.54 9.53
CA PHE A 60 4.06 -18.23 10.73
C PHE A 60 3.16 -19.39 11.12
N LEU A 61 1.85 -19.21 11.08
CA LEU A 61 0.88 -20.25 11.39
C LEU A 61 1.01 -21.43 10.41
N ASP A 62 1.03 -21.15 9.12
CA ASP A 62 1.17 -22.18 8.07
C ASP A 62 2.51 -22.94 8.17
N ALA A 63 3.60 -22.21 8.38
CA ALA A 63 4.92 -22.86 8.53
C ALA A 63 5.02 -23.74 9.79
N ALA A 64 4.17 -23.51 10.77
CA ALA A 64 4.07 -24.29 12.01
C ALA A 64 2.96 -25.38 11.96
N ASP A 65 2.32 -25.57 10.81
CA ASP A 65 1.16 -26.47 10.65
C ASP A 65 -0.02 -26.15 11.58
N VAL A 66 -0.24 -24.83 11.81
CA VAL A 66 -1.35 -24.31 12.60
C VAL A 66 -2.41 -23.73 11.67
N THR A 67 -3.68 -24.04 11.94
CA THR A 67 -4.80 -23.51 11.15
C THR A 67 -4.81 -21.99 11.13
N ILE A 68 -4.85 -21.41 9.92
CA ILE A 68 -4.97 -19.96 9.73
C ILE A 68 -6.44 -19.57 9.92
N PRO A 69 -6.76 -18.59 10.80
CA PRO A 69 -8.10 -18.01 10.90
C PRO A 69 -8.60 -17.46 9.57
N THR A 70 -9.88 -17.60 9.28
CA THR A 70 -10.48 -17.22 7.98
C THR A 70 -10.75 -15.73 7.84
N ASP A 71 -10.65 -14.98 8.93
CA ASP A 71 -10.88 -13.54 9.02
C ASP A 71 -9.59 -12.70 8.96
N MET A 72 -8.48 -13.32 8.54
CA MET A 72 -7.21 -12.62 8.32
C MET A 72 -7.16 -11.95 6.95
N ASP A 73 -6.73 -10.68 6.91
CA ASP A 73 -6.50 -9.95 5.64
C ASP A 73 -5.24 -10.42 4.90
N GLY A 74 -4.20 -10.84 5.65
CA GLY A 74 -2.96 -11.35 5.10
C GLY A 74 -3.09 -12.79 4.59
N ARG A 75 -2.09 -13.24 3.81
CA ARG A 75 -2.02 -14.58 3.24
C ARG A 75 -0.69 -15.23 3.55
N SER A 76 -0.68 -16.56 3.74
CA SER A 76 0.57 -17.31 3.89
C SER A 76 1.44 -17.19 2.64
N LEU A 77 2.73 -16.89 2.84
CA LEU A 77 3.73 -16.87 1.79
C LEU A 77 4.24 -18.29 1.45
N LEU A 78 3.91 -19.31 2.24
CA LEU A 78 4.43 -20.66 2.03
C LEU A 78 4.01 -21.28 0.69
N PRO A 79 2.73 -21.23 0.26
CA PRO A 79 2.34 -21.69 -1.07
C PRO A 79 3.03 -20.90 -2.20
N LEU A 80 3.18 -19.59 -2.05
CA LEU A 80 3.88 -18.75 -3.00
C LEU A 80 5.37 -19.14 -3.11
N ALA A 81 6.03 -19.34 -1.98
CA ALA A 81 7.44 -19.72 -1.90
C ALA A 81 7.70 -21.14 -2.47
N LYS A 82 6.70 -22.02 -2.43
CA LYS A 82 6.74 -23.36 -3.06
C LYS A 82 6.37 -23.35 -4.55
N GLY A 83 6.00 -22.21 -5.12
CA GLY A 83 5.52 -22.11 -6.50
C GLY A 83 4.15 -22.79 -6.73
N MET A 84 3.38 -22.99 -5.67
CA MET A 84 2.07 -23.66 -5.70
C MET A 84 0.90 -22.67 -5.80
N GLU A 85 1.14 -21.40 -5.48
CA GLU A 85 0.10 -20.37 -5.51
C GLU A 85 -0.11 -19.85 -6.93
N THR A 86 -1.34 -19.93 -7.41
CA THR A 86 -1.74 -19.49 -8.76
C THR A 86 -2.73 -18.31 -8.73
N ASN A 87 -3.29 -17.98 -7.57
CA ASN A 87 -4.29 -16.92 -7.40
C ASN A 87 -3.83 -15.90 -6.36
N TRP A 88 -2.61 -15.39 -6.51
CA TRP A 88 -2.08 -14.36 -5.61
C TRP A 88 -2.74 -13.00 -5.87
N ARG A 89 -2.71 -12.12 -4.87
CA ARG A 89 -3.22 -10.76 -5.02
C ARG A 89 -2.48 -10.02 -6.13
N LYS A 90 -3.20 -9.22 -6.87
CA LYS A 90 -2.64 -8.39 -7.92
C LYS A 90 -2.15 -7.04 -7.38
N TYR A 91 -2.85 -6.50 -6.39
CA TYR A 91 -2.58 -5.19 -5.83
C TYR A 91 -2.35 -5.25 -4.33
N LEU A 92 -1.54 -4.33 -3.84
CA LEU A 92 -1.47 -3.93 -2.44
C LEU A 92 -2.16 -2.59 -2.28
N ASP A 93 -2.92 -2.46 -1.21
CA ASP A 93 -3.46 -1.22 -0.71
C ASP A 93 -2.52 -0.65 0.35
N LEU A 94 -2.24 0.63 0.22
CA LEU A 94 -1.44 1.41 1.14
C LEU A 94 -2.23 2.63 1.54
N GLU A 95 -2.13 3.04 2.80
CA GLU A 95 -2.85 4.23 3.26
C GLU A 95 -2.15 4.93 4.42
N HIS A 96 -2.45 6.19 4.56
CA HIS A 96 -1.99 6.99 5.68
C HIS A 96 -3.03 8.05 6.01
N ALA A 97 -3.36 8.20 7.29
CA ALA A 97 -4.19 9.29 7.78
C ALA A 97 -3.39 10.59 7.86
N THR A 98 -4.06 11.72 7.95
CA THR A 98 -3.43 13.04 8.02
C THR A 98 -2.36 13.12 9.11
N CYS A 99 -1.14 13.47 8.70
CA CYS A 99 -0.02 13.69 9.60
C CYS A 99 0.93 14.71 8.96
N TYR A 100 1.42 15.67 9.73
CA TYR A 100 2.29 16.78 9.36
C TYR A 100 1.67 17.83 8.41
N SER A 101 0.90 17.42 7.42
CA SER A 101 0.21 18.30 6.48
C SER A 101 -1.10 17.67 6.02
N ASP A 102 -2.02 18.50 5.51
CA ASP A 102 -3.31 18.03 4.98
C ASP A 102 -3.15 17.17 3.74
N ASP A 103 -2.12 17.42 2.92
CA ASP A 103 -1.84 16.63 1.71
C ASP A 103 -1.36 15.22 2.04
N ASN A 104 -1.03 14.97 3.31
CA ASN A 104 -0.53 13.67 3.76
C ASN A 104 -1.63 12.73 4.26
N TYR A 105 -2.86 12.91 3.80
CA TYR A 105 -3.92 11.92 3.87
C TYR A 105 -4.14 11.32 2.48
N TRP A 106 -3.76 10.08 2.31
CA TRP A 106 -3.74 9.42 1.01
C TRP A 106 -4.08 7.93 1.10
N CYS A 107 -4.58 7.42 -0.02
CA CYS A 107 -4.66 5.98 -0.31
C CYS A 107 -3.86 5.72 -1.58
N ALA A 108 -3.17 4.59 -1.64
CA ALA A 108 -2.44 4.18 -2.82
C ALA A 108 -2.68 2.71 -3.14
N LEU A 109 -2.53 2.36 -4.42
CA LEU A 109 -2.52 0.99 -4.91
C LEU A 109 -1.26 0.75 -5.71
N THR A 110 -0.66 -0.43 -5.57
CA THR A 110 0.47 -0.84 -6.39
C THR A 110 0.38 -2.32 -6.74
N ASP A 111 0.83 -2.68 -7.94
CA ASP A 111 1.10 -4.06 -8.36
C ASP A 111 2.62 -4.37 -8.40
N GLY A 112 3.43 -3.46 -7.83
CA GLY A 112 4.89 -3.52 -7.86
C GLY A 112 5.51 -2.97 -9.15
N LYS A 113 4.71 -2.58 -10.16
CA LYS A 113 5.15 -1.97 -11.43
C LYS A 113 4.52 -0.61 -11.65
N ILE A 114 3.25 -0.49 -11.35
CA ILE A 114 2.51 0.76 -11.41
C ILE A 114 2.04 1.11 -10.01
N LYS A 115 2.22 2.35 -9.62
CA LYS A 115 1.67 2.89 -8.38
C LYS A 115 0.71 4.03 -8.70
N TYR A 116 -0.47 3.99 -8.11
CA TYR A 116 -1.49 5.03 -8.17
C TYR A 116 -1.77 5.57 -6.78
N ILE A 117 -1.78 6.89 -6.64
CA ILE A 117 -2.00 7.59 -5.37
C ILE A 117 -3.19 8.52 -5.52
N TRP A 118 -4.08 8.46 -4.54
CA TRP A 118 -5.21 9.38 -4.37
C TRP A 118 -5.03 10.19 -3.09
N ARG A 119 -4.93 11.51 -3.22
CA ARG A 119 -4.85 12.45 -2.08
C ARG A 119 -6.25 12.81 -1.62
N ILE A 120 -6.63 12.37 -0.43
CA ILE A 120 -8.02 12.38 0.06
C ILE A 120 -8.58 13.80 0.22
N HIS A 121 -7.78 14.77 0.70
CA HIS A 121 -8.24 16.14 0.95
C HIS A 121 -8.12 17.06 -0.27
N THR A 122 -7.27 16.75 -1.21
CA THR A 122 -7.03 17.61 -2.37
C THR A 122 -7.64 17.09 -3.66
N GLY A 123 -7.95 15.79 -3.70
CA GLY A 123 -8.38 15.14 -4.92
C GLY A 123 -7.27 15.00 -5.96
N THR A 124 -6.02 15.18 -5.56
CA THR A 124 -4.88 15.03 -6.45
C THR A 124 -4.62 13.55 -6.73
N GLU A 125 -4.36 13.23 -7.98
CA GLU A 125 -3.96 11.92 -8.45
C GLU A 125 -2.50 11.91 -8.88
N GLU A 126 -1.80 10.84 -8.54
CA GLU A 126 -0.45 10.59 -9.01
C GLU A 126 -0.37 9.17 -9.58
N LEU A 127 0.40 8.99 -10.65
CA LEU A 127 0.64 7.69 -11.27
C LEU A 127 2.11 7.56 -11.61
N PHE A 128 2.72 6.45 -11.21
CA PHE A 128 4.14 6.18 -11.47
C PHE A 128 4.31 4.81 -12.11
N ASP A 129 5.18 4.74 -13.13
CA ASP A 129 5.68 3.49 -13.70
C ASP A 129 7.01 3.16 -13.03
N LEU A 130 6.97 2.36 -11.97
CA LEU A 130 8.14 2.00 -11.18
C LEU A 130 9.20 1.22 -11.97
N THR A 131 8.84 0.68 -13.15
CA THR A 131 9.79 -0.02 -14.04
C THR A 131 10.64 0.95 -14.84
N GLN A 132 10.14 2.17 -15.09
CA GLN A 132 10.84 3.22 -15.85
C GLN A 132 11.30 4.36 -14.94
N ASP A 133 10.59 4.61 -13.88
CA ASP A 133 10.82 5.68 -12.91
C ASP A 133 10.72 5.13 -11.46
N PRO A 134 11.69 4.31 -11.04
CA PRO A 134 11.68 3.71 -9.71
C PRO A 134 11.82 4.72 -8.56
N GLN A 135 12.20 5.96 -8.87
CA GLN A 135 12.30 7.06 -7.92
C GLN A 135 11.05 7.94 -7.89
N GLU A 136 10.04 7.63 -8.70
CA GLU A 136 8.74 8.34 -8.73
C GLU A 136 8.87 9.86 -8.99
N LEU A 137 9.81 10.27 -9.84
CA LEU A 137 10.10 11.68 -10.13
C LEU A 137 9.15 12.29 -11.16
N HIS A 138 8.44 11.47 -11.93
CA HIS A 138 7.62 11.90 -13.07
C HIS A 138 6.19 11.41 -12.93
N ASN A 139 5.31 12.25 -12.39
CA ASN A 139 3.89 11.93 -12.31
C ASN A 139 3.28 11.79 -13.71
N ALA A 140 2.94 10.57 -14.10
CA ALA A 140 2.41 10.21 -15.41
C ALA A 140 0.88 10.36 -15.54
N VAL A 141 0.19 10.93 -14.56
CA VAL A 141 -1.29 11.04 -14.53
C VAL A 141 -1.87 11.73 -15.78
N ASN A 142 -1.14 12.67 -16.38
CA ASN A 142 -1.53 13.39 -17.59
C ASN A 142 -0.93 12.83 -18.88
N ASP A 143 -0.08 11.80 -18.79
CA ASP A 143 0.54 11.20 -19.97
C ASP A 143 -0.44 10.26 -20.68
N LYS A 144 -0.68 10.53 -21.96
CA LYS A 144 -1.59 9.74 -22.80
C LYS A 144 -1.16 8.28 -22.92
N LYS A 145 0.15 7.98 -22.81
CA LYS A 145 0.71 6.63 -22.84
C LYS A 145 0.15 5.76 -21.71
N TYR A 146 -0.10 6.36 -20.54
CA TYR A 146 -0.56 5.65 -19.34
C TYR A 146 -2.07 5.72 -19.09
N ARG A 147 -2.86 6.27 -20.03
CA ARG A 147 -4.31 6.44 -19.85
C ARG A 147 -5.03 5.14 -19.48
N LYS A 148 -4.63 4.02 -20.05
CA LYS A 148 -5.24 2.71 -19.76
C LYS A 148 -4.94 2.30 -18.32
N GLN A 149 -3.68 2.33 -17.93
CA GLN A 149 -3.23 2.01 -16.57
C GLN A 149 -3.89 2.91 -15.53
N LEU A 150 -3.95 4.22 -15.79
CA LEU A 150 -4.63 5.17 -14.91
C LEU A 150 -6.11 4.80 -14.71
N THR A 151 -6.81 4.46 -15.80
CA THR A 151 -8.22 4.07 -15.71
C THR A 151 -8.39 2.78 -14.91
N GLU A 152 -7.54 1.78 -15.15
CA GLU A 152 -7.57 0.51 -14.42
C GLU A 152 -7.31 0.72 -12.92
N MET A 153 -6.25 1.45 -12.57
CA MET A 153 -5.87 1.70 -11.18
C MET A 153 -6.92 2.55 -10.44
N ARG A 154 -7.48 3.57 -11.10
CA ARG A 154 -8.55 4.39 -10.52
C ARG A 154 -9.82 3.56 -10.26
N ASN A 155 -10.22 2.72 -11.20
CA ASN A 155 -11.38 1.84 -11.03
C ASN A 155 -11.15 0.83 -9.89
N GLU A 156 -9.94 0.31 -9.76
CA GLU A 156 -9.58 -0.58 -8.67
C GLU A 156 -9.58 0.15 -7.32
N MET A 157 -9.08 1.39 -7.24
CA MET A 157 -9.17 2.22 -6.05
C MET A 157 -10.62 2.50 -5.65
N ILE A 158 -11.49 2.81 -6.63
CA ILE A 158 -12.92 3.00 -6.39
C ILE A 158 -13.53 1.71 -5.82
N ARG A 159 -13.23 0.55 -6.42
CA ARG A 159 -13.72 -0.74 -5.94
C ARG A 159 -13.28 -0.98 -4.50
N HIS A 160 -12.01 -0.79 -4.21
CA HIS A 160 -11.41 -0.99 -2.89
C HIS A 160 -12.04 -0.06 -1.82
N LEU A 161 -12.14 1.23 -2.12
CA LEU A 161 -12.66 2.22 -1.18
C LEU A 161 -14.20 2.20 -1.06
N SER A 162 -14.92 1.56 -1.99
CA SER A 162 -16.39 1.44 -1.91
C SER A 162 -16.86 0.71 -0.64
N GLU A 163 -16.05 -0.20 -0.10
CA GLU A 163 -16.34 -0.91 1.15
C GLU A 163 -16.39 0.03 2.37
N ARG A 164 -15.79 1.22 2.26
CA ARG A 164 -15.76 2.24 3.32
C ARG A 164 -16.94 3.20 3.28
N GLY A 165 -17.83 3.05 2.30
CA GLY A 165 -19.06 3.81 2.17
C GLY A 165 -18.95 5.11 1.38
N GLU A 166 -20.05 5.88 1.37
CA GLU A 166 -20.20 7.08 0.53
C GLU A 166 -19.23 8.24 0.87
N GLU A 167 -18.60 8.18 2.02
CA GLU A 167 -17.57 9.15 2.38
C GLU A 167 -16.28 9.03 1.55
N PHE A 168 -16.04 7.84 0.96
CA PHE A 168 -14.87 7.58 0.12
C PHE A 168 -15.22 7.44 -1.35
N VAL A 169 -16.39 6.81 -1.65
CA VAL A 169 -16.85 6.60 -3.01
C VAL A 169 -18.34 6.93 -3.12
N LYS A 170 -18.68 7.89 -3.98
CA LYS A 170 -20.05 8.27 -4.25
C LYS A 170 -20.30 8.34 -5.75
N ASP A 171 -21.42 7.78 -6.22
CA ASP A 171 -21.80 7.73 -7.63
C ASP A 171 -20.68 7.18 -8.53
N GLY A 172 -19.94 6.17 -8.05
CA GLY A 172 -18.83 5.56 -8.77
C GLY A 172 -17.59 6.45 -8.92
N ARG A 173 -17.40 7.44 -8.03
CA ARG A 173 -16.27 8.37 -8.04
C ARG A 173 -15.63 8.47 -6.68
N LEU A 174 -14.32 8.68 -6.66
CA LEU A 174 -13.58 9.01 -5.44
C LEU A 174 -14.05 10.36 -4.90
N VAL A 175 -14.26 10.44 -3.60
CA VAL A 175 -14.75 11.64 -2.91
C VAL A 175 -13.58 12.37 -2.28
N VAL A 176 -13.52 13.68 -2.52
CA VAL A 176 -12.62 14.58 -1.80
C VAL A 176 -13.25 14.86 -0.44
N LYS A 177 -12.58 14.45 0.64
CA LYS A 177 -13.08 14.66 2.00
C LYS A 177 -12.66 16.02 2.51
N GLU A 178 -13.58 16.68 3.20
CA GLU A 178 -13.23 17.85 3.98
C GLU A 178 -12.20 17.50 5.06
N LYS A 179 -11.39 18.46 5.43
CA LYS A 179 -10.38 18.29 6.48
C LYS A 179 -11.04 17.89 7.78
N THR A 180 -10.63 16.75 8.31
CA THR A 180 -11.08 16.33 9.64
C THR A 180 -10.20 16.96 10.70
N MET A 181 -10.80 17.39 11.79
CA MET A 181 -10.03 17.88 12.94
C MET A 181 -9.15 16.76 13.48
N LEU A 182 -7.85 17.04 13.63
CA LEU A 182 -6.87 16.11 14.21
C LEU A 182 -6.99 15.97 15.73
N TYR A 183 -7.91 16.71 16.33
CA TYR A 183 -8.07 16.79 17.78
C TYR A 183 -9.36 16.11 18.21
N GLY A 184 -9.40 15.64 19.45
CA GLY A 184 -10.60 15.11 20.04
C GLY A 184 -11.73 16.16 20.07
N PRO A 185 -13.01 15.72 20.10
CA PRO A 185 -14.18 16.62 19.96
C PRO A 185 -14.29 17.70 21.04
N HIS A 186 -13.52 17.57 22.12
CA HIS A 186 -13.48 18.53 23.22
C HIS A 186 -12.19 19.39 23.23
N TYR A 187 -11.36 19.29 22.16
CA TYR A 187 -10.19 20.14 22.08
C TYR A 187 -10.63 21.55 21.67
N PRO A 188 -10.21 22.60 22.41
CA PRO A 188 -10.65 23.96 22.10
C PRO A 188 -10.15 24.37 20.71
N GLU A 189 -11.08 24.88 19.89
CA GLU A 189 -10.73 25.52 18.65
C GLU A 189 -9.77 26.69 18.97
N LYS A 190 -8.66 26.78 18.21
CA LYS A 190 -7.84 27.98 18.27
C LYS A 190 -8.68 29.10 17.68
N GLU A 191 -9.07 30.08 18.48
CA GLU A 191 -9.58 31.32 17.97
C GLU A 191 -8.56 31.86 16.97
N ASN A 192 -9.02 32.09 15.73
CA ASN A 192 -8.22 32.76 14.71
C ASN A 192 -7.99 34.19 15.18
N THR A 193 -6.84 34.45 15.81
CA THR A 193 -6.33 35.81 16.12
C THR A 193 -5.47 36.28 14.96
#